data_7890fe68ebdca61b873c9af8ea983e46
#
_entry.id   7890fe68ebdca61b873c9af8ea983e46
#
_cell.length_a   1.000
_cell.length_b   1.000
_cell.length_c   1.000
_cell.angle_alpha   90.00
_cell.angle_beta   90.00
_cell.angle_gamma   90.00
#
_symmetry.space_group_name_H-M   'P 1'
#
loop_
_entity.id
_entity.type
_entity.pdbx_description
1 polymer ?
#
loop_
_entity_poly.entity_id
_entity_poly.type
_entity_poly.pdbx_seq_one_letter_code
_entity_poly.pdbx_strand_id
1 'polypeptide(L)'
;TTEKRPMINRFSTLSLPMFNAVHRQYTAKELLHVEIVCQQLSRSGLAAAKPDEFRRVVIEKPFGHDLTSARELNSVVESVFPADSVFRIDHYLGKETVQNILALRFANQLFEPLWNANHIDHVQITMAEDIGVGGRAGYYDGIGAARDVIQNHLLQLLALTAMEEPVSFDAADLRAEKEKVLSAVTLPADLALHTARGQYSGGWQGGEQVTGFLDEEGMNPKSVTETYAAM
;
A
#
# COMPACT_ATOMS: atom_id res chain seq x y z
N THR A 1 -15.40 -7.97 26.61
CA THR A 1 -15.24 -8.32 25.20
C THR A 1 -15.81 -7.19 24.34
N THR A 2 -14.98 -6.18 24.05
CA THR A 2 -15.32 -5.06 23.18
C THR A 2 -14.98 -5.46 21.76
N GLU A 3 -16.01 -5.75 21.00
CA GLU A 3 -15.94 -6.01 19.56
C GLU A 3 -15.43 -4.75 18.84
N LYS A 4 -14.21 -4.81 18.29
CA LYS A 4 -13.67 -3.76 17.42
C LYS A 4 -14.44 -3.81 16.10
N ARG A 5 -15.40 -2.92 15.92
CA ARG A 5 -16.04 -2.72 14.61
C ARG A 5 -15.04 -2.11 13.63
N PRO A 6 -14.86 -2.65 12.43
CA PRO A 6 -13.97 -2.08 11.43
C PRO A 6 -14.45 -0.68 11.01
N MET A 7 -13.52 0.20 10.70
CA MET A 7 -13.74 1.61 10.33
C MET A 7 -14.69 1.82 9.13
N ILE A 8 -14.93 0.78 8.36
CA ILE A 8 -15.87 0.77 7.22
C ILE A 8 -17.32 1.10 7.64
N ASN A 9 -17.69 0.84 8.90
CA ASN A 9 -19.05 1.12 9.38
C ASN A 9 -19.33 2.61 9.73
N ARG A 10 -18.35 3.50 9.66
CA ARG A 10 -18.61 4.94 9.85
C ARG A 10 -19.17 5.66 8.62
N PHE A 11 -19.03 5.04 7.44
CA PHE A 11 -19.63 5.58 6.21
C PHE A 11 -21.06 5.09 5.94
N SER A 12 -21.58 4.15 6.73
CA SER A 12 -22.92 3.58 6.56
C SER A 12 -24.05 4.40 7.18
N THR A 13 -23.77 5.51 7.83
CA THR A 13 -24.79 6.38 8.45
C THR A 13 -25.27 7.53 7.57
N LEU A 14 -24.74 7.67 6.37
CA LEU A 14 -25.36 8.51 5.35
C LEU A 14 -26.39 7.64 4.62
N SER A 15 -27.65 7.93 4.86
CA SER A 15 -28.81 7.30 4.20
C SER A 15 -28.79 7.62 2.70
N LEU A 16 -28.04 6.84 1.92
CA LEU A 16 -28.09 6.84 0.47
C LEU A 16 -28.60 5.47 0.01
N PRO A 17 -29.61 5.43 -0.86
CA PRO A 17 -30.14 4.19 -1.37
C PRO A 17 -29.10 3.48 -2.24
N MET A 18 -28.86 2.23 -1.91
CA MET A 18 -28.11 1.24 -2.66
C MET A 18 -26.60 1.47 -2.85
N PHE A 19 -25.80 1.16 -1.83
CA PHE A 19 -24.46 0.67 -2.01
C PHE A 19 -24.49 -0.86 -2.07
N ASN A 20 -24.54 -1.44 -3.25
CA ASN A 20 -24.09 -2.81 -3.45
C ASN A 20 -22.57 -2.78 -3.58
N ALA A 21 -21.85 -2.71 -2.45
CA ALA A 21 -20.42 -2.93 -2.43
C ALA A 21 -20.18 -4.42 -2.72
N VAL A 22 -19.75 -4.74 -3.93
CA VAL A 22 -19.20 -6.05 -4.24
C VAL A 22 -17.81 -6.09 -3.62
N HIS A 23 -17.75 -6.54 -2.38
CA HIS A 23 -16.47 -6.76 -1.69
C HIS A 23 -15.97 -8.15 -2.05
N ARG A 24 -14.99 -8.23 -2.92
CA ARG A 24 -14.21 -9.44 -3.15
C ARG A 24 -12.73 -9.11 -3.05
N GLN A 25 -12.02 -9.85 -2.20
CA GLN A 25 -10.56 -9.89 -2.21
C GLN A 25 -10.13 -10.82 -3.34
N TYR A 26 -9.17 -10.36 -4.17
CA TYR A 26 -8.70 -11.10 -5.32
C TYR A 26 -7.18 -11.24 -5.29
N THR A 27 -6.66 -12.42 -5.61
CA THR A 27 -5.25 -12.77 -5.68
C THR A 27 -4.63 -12.43 -7.06
N ALA A 28 -3.32 -12.58 -7.24
CA ALA A 28 -2.58 -12.11 -8.43
C ALA A 28 -3.07 -12.66 -9.81
N LYS A 29 -3.91 -13.68 -9.84
CA LYS A 29 -4.63 -14.10 -11.07
C LYS A 29 -5.74 -13.12 -11.51
N GLU A 30 -5.93 -12.05 -10.79
CA GLU A 30 -7.14 -11.24 -10.73
C GLU A 30 -6.99 -9.84 -11.31
N LEU A 31 -5.82 -9.46 -11.81
CA LEU A 31 -5.67 -8.27 -12.67
C LEU A 31 -6.62 -8.32 -13.87
N LEU A 32 -6.79 -9.51 -14.46
CA LEU A 32 -7.82 -9.78 -15.46
C LEU A 32 -9.24 -9.47 -14.96
N HIS A 33 -9.51 -9.59 -13.67
CA HIS A 33 -10.84 -9.32 -13.13
C HIS A 33 -11.12 -7.83 -12.99
N VAL A 34 -10.14 -7.00 -12.64
CA VAL A 34 -10.33 -5.53 -12.58
C VAL A 34 -10.67 -5.01 -13.97
N GLU A 35 -9.95 -5.46 -14.99
CA GLU A 35 -10.25 -5.12 -16.39
C GLU A 35 -11.67 -5.54 -16.78
N ILE A 36 -12.03 -6.80 -16.55
CA ILE A 36 -13.35 -7.34 -16.87
C ILE A 36 -14.44 -6.56 -16.12
N VAL A 37 -14.25 -6.28 -14.84
CA VAL A 37 -15.21 -5.51 -14.01
C VAL A 37 -15.36 -4.10 -14.56
N CYS A 38 -14.26 -3.40 -14.85
CA CYS A 38 -14.31 -2.05 -15.44
C CYS A 38 -15.05 -2.05 -16.78
N GLN A 39 -14.75 -3.01 -17.65
CA GLN A 39 -15.41 -3.13 -18.96
C GLN A 39 -16.92 -3.43 -18.81
N GLN A 40 -17.31 -4.29 -17.87
CA GLN A 40 -18.73 -4.60 -17.63
C GLN A 40 -19.48 -3.40 -17.03
N LEU A 41 -18.86 -2.67 -16.10
CA LEU A 41 -19.43 -1.44 -15.53
C LEU A 41 -19.61 -0.36 -16.61
N SER A 42 -18.65 -0.23 -17.52
CA SER A 42 -18.77 0.67 -18.67
C SER A 42 -19.91 0.26 -19.60
N ARG A 43 -19.96 -1.02 -20.02
CA ARG A 43 -20.98 -1.54 -20.92
C ARG A 43 -22.40 -1.45 -20.36
N SER A 44 -22.56 -1.61 -19.05
CA SER A 44 -23.85 -1.52 -18.37
C SER A 44 -24.30 -0.08 -18.09
N GLY A 45 -23.44 0.92 -18.39
CA GLY A 45 -23.68 2.33 -18.06
C GLY A 45 -23.56 2.65 -16.56
N LEU A 46 -23.17 1.69 -15.73
CA LEU A 46 -23.03 1.90 -14.28
C LEU A 46 -21.80 2.73 -13.90
N ALA A 47 -20.80 2.83 -14.77
CA ALA A 47 -19.64 3.70 -14.56
C ALA A 47 -19.94 5.17 -14.82
N ALA A 48 -20.94 5.48 -15.65
CA ALA A 48 -21.30 6.86 -15.98
C ALA A 48 -22.19 7.48 -14.89
N ALA A 49 -21.78 8.64 -14.36
CA ALA A 49 -22.58 9.42 -13.42
C ALA A 49 -23.52 10.35 -14.18
N LYS A 50 -24.76 10.54 -13.69
CA LYS A 50 -25.65 11.61 -14.11
C LYS A 50 -25.26 12.92 -13.42
N PRO A 51 -25.80 14.07 -13.83
CA PRO A 51 -25.38 15.38 -13.31
C PRO A 51 -25.39 15.51 -11.78
N ASP A 52 -26.31 14.87 -11.09
CA ASP A 52 -26.44 14.94 -9.62
C ASP A 52 -26.00 13.63 -8.91
N GLU A 53 -25.29 12.78 -9.62
CA GLU A 53 -24.79 11.51 -9.10
C GLU A 53 -23.27 11.47 -9.13
N PHE A 54 -22.68 10.65 -8.30
CA PHE A 54 -21.26 10.31 -8.40
C PHE A 54 -21.09 8.80 -8.56
N ARG A 55 -20.01 8.43 -9.24
CA ARG A 55 -19.54 7.03 -9.34
C ARG A 55 -18.05 7.05 -8.99
N ARG A 56 -17.68 6.29 -8.00
CA ARG A 56 -16.30 6.20 -7.52
C ARG A 56 -15.89 4.75 -7.49
N VAL A 57 -14.66 4.49 -7.85
CA VAL A 57 -14.03 3.18 -7.73
C VAL A 57 -12.92 3.23 -6.70
N VAL A 58 -12.94 2.26 -5.80
CA VAL A 58 -11.93 2.06 -4.77
C VAL A 58 -11.20 0.76 -5.09
N ILE A 59 -9.90 0.84 -5.26
CA ILE A 59 -9.04 -0.28 -5.67
C ILE A 59 -8.02 -0.53 -4.57
N GLU A 60 -7.97 -1.77 -4.08
CA GLU A 60 -6.93 -2.26 -3.17
C GLU A 60 -5.81 -2.98 -3.93
N LYS A 61 -4.65 -3.17 -3.29
CA LYS A 61 -3.58 -4.02 -3.81
C LYS A 61 -4.11 -5.39 -4.24
N PRO A 62 -3.49 -6.00 -5.26
CA PRO A 62 -2.33 -5.53 -6.04
C PRO A 62 -2.71 -4.58 -7.18
N PHE A 63 -1.83 -3.61 -7.46
CA PHE A 63 -1.96 -2.66 -8.58
C PHE A 63 -1.11 -3.07 -9.79
N GLY A 64 -0.96 -4.34 -10.03
CA GLY A 64 -0.02 -4.94 -10.95
C GLY A 64 1.09 -5.67 -10.20
N HIS A 65 1.86 -6.48 -10.92
CA HIS A 65 3.03 -7.20 -10.40
C HIS A 65 4.35 -6.58 -10.85
N ASP A 66 4.31 -5.72 -11.87
CA ASP A 66 5.42 -4.91 -12.37
C ASP A 66 4.92 -3.57 -12.94
N LEU A 67 5.84 -2.72 -13.40
CA LEU A 67 5.50 -1.40 -13.95
C LEU A 67 4.62 -1.49 -15.19
N THR A 68 4.82 -2.48 -16.04
CA THR A 68 4.06 -2.65 -17.28
C THR A 68 2.61 -2.99 -16.97
N SER A 69 2.38 -4.03 -16.19
CA SER A 69 1.04 -4.45 -15.78
C SER A 69 0.32 -3.39 -14.92
N ALA A 70 1.05 -2.61 -14.11
CA ALA A 70 0.49 -1.50 -13.37
C ALA A 70 0.01 -0.36 -14.29
N ARG A 71 0.76 -0.04 -15.35
CA ARG A 71 0.38 0.95 -16.36
C ARG A 71 -0.82 0.49 -17.19
N GLU A 72 -0.84 -0.78 -17.59
CA GLU A 72 -1.96 -1.37 -18.31
C GLU A 72 -3.24 -1.31 -17.47
N LEU A 73 -3.18 -1.75 -16.21
CA LEU A 73 -4.31 -1.66 -15.29
C LEU A 73 -4.80 -0.22 -15.11
N ASN A 74 -3.86 0.70 -14.94
CA ASN A 74 -4.17 2.13 -14.81
C ASN A 74 -4.91 2.67 -16.05
N SER A 75 -4.40 2.34 -17.23
CA SER A 75 -5.02 2.72 -18.52
C SER A 75 -6.45 2.19 -18.65
N VAL A 76 -6.68 0.94 -18.26
CA VAL A 76 -8.03 0.35 -18.27
C VAL A 76 -8.96 1.09 -17.30
N VAL A 77 -8.53 1.33 -16.08
CA VAL A 77 -9.37 2.03 -15.07
C VAL A 77 -9.69 3.46 -15.52
N GLU A 78 -8.70 4.20 -16.01
CA GLU A 78 -8.85 5.59 -16.45
C GLU A 78 -9.67 5.71 -17.75
N SER A 79 -9.73 4.66 -18.56
CA SER A 79 -10.62 4.64 -19.74
C SER A 79 -12.10 4.55 -19.37
N VAL A 80 -12.41 4.14 -18.14
CA VAL A 80 -13.79 3.92 -17.67
C VAL A 80 -14.21 4.95 -16.63
N PHE A 81 -13.29 5.36 -15.74
CA PHE A 81 -13.56 6.27 -14.65
C PHE A 81 -12.70 7.53 -14.75
N PRO A 82 -13.25 8.73 -14.54
CA PRO A 82 -12.46 9.95 -14.39
C PRO A 82 -11.43 9.82 -13.27
N ALA A 83 -10.27 10.45 -13.42
CA ALA A 83 -9.16 10.33 -12.47
C ALA A 83 -9.52 10.73 -11.03
N ASP A 84 -10.39 11.72 -10.87
CA ASP A 84 -10.93 12.18 -9.57
C ASP A 84 -11.91 11.20 -8.90
N SER A 85 -12.34 10.20 -9.65
CA SER A 85 -13.26 9.16 -9.19
C SER A 85 -12.55 7.84 -8.85
N VAL A 86 -11.23 7.79 -9.02
CA VAL A 86 -10.40 6.58 -8.77
C VAL A 86 -9.62 6.74 -7.48
N PHE A 87 -9.86 5.87 -6.52
CA PHE A 87 -9.20 5.85 -5.21
C PHE A 87 -8.43 4.55 -5.04
N ARG A 88 -7.11 4.67 -4.91
CA ARG A 88 -6.23 3.55 -4.58
C ARG A 88 -5.95 3.55 -3.10
N ILE A 89 -6.19 2.41 -2.44
CA ILE A 89 -6.01 2.28 -0.99
C ILE A 89 -4.65 1.67 -0.68
N ASP A 90 -3.89 2.38 0.16
CA ASP A 90 -2.87 1.80 1.00
C ASP A 90 -3.36 1.82 2.44
N HIS A 91 -3.63 0.65 3.01
CA HIS A 91 -4.21 0.53 4.35
C HIS A 91 -3.28 1.05 5.47
N TYR A 92 -1.98 1.18 5.21
CA TYR A 92 -1.04 1.79 6.15
C TYR A 92 -1.34 3.26 6.38
N LEU A 93 -1.78 3.99 5.35
CA LEU A 93 -2.19 5.38 5.49
C LEU A 93 -3.46 5.56 6.36
N GLY A 94 -4.21 4.49 6.58
CA GLY A 94 -5.36 4.47 7.49
C GLY A 94 -5.02 4.16 8.94
N LYS A 95 -3.76 3.79 9.25
CA LYS A 95 -3.32 3.54 10.62
C LYS A 95 -3.16 4.86 11.35
N GLU A 96 -3.72 4.94 12.56
CA GLU A 96 -3.63 6.15 13.41
C GLU A 96 -2.17 6.55 13.67
N THR A 97 -1.30 5.58 13.94
CA THR A 97 0.13 5.83 14.16
C THR A 97 0.83 6.44 12.95
N VAL A 98 0.39 6.13 11.74
CA VAL A 98 0.93 6.72 10.50
C VAL A 98 0.39 8.13 10.31
N GLN A 99 -0.89 8.36 10.54
CA GLN A 99 -1.49 9.69 10.47
C GLN A 99 -0.90 10.64 11.53
N ASN A 100 -0.50 10.12 12.68
CA ASN A 100 0.15 10.89 13.74
C ASN A 100 1.51 11.46 13.32
N ILE A 101 2.16 10.95 12.28
CA ILE A 101 3.39 11.57 11.73
C ILE A 101 3.08 12.99 11.24
N LEU A 102 1.99 13.19 10.54
CA LEU A 102 1.58 14.50 10.05
C LEU A 102 1.24 15.45 11.21
N ALA A 103 0.52 14.95 12.22
CA ALA A 103 0.19 15.73 13.39
C ALA A 103 1.44 16.09 14.21
N LEU A 104 2.37 15.15 14.39
CA LEU A 104 3.63 15.39 15.09
C LEU A 104 4.44 16.48 14.41
N ARG A 105 4.56 16.43 13.09
CA ARG A 105 5.35 17.38 12.31
C ARG A 105 4.64 18.74 12.19
N PHE A 106 3.47 18.77 11.61
CA PHE A 106 2.86 20.00 11.11
C PHE A 106 1.88 20.67 12.10
N ALA A 107 1.38 19.96 13.10
CA ALA A 107 0.63 20.58 14.18
C ALA A 107 1.51 20.98 15.39
N ASN A 108 2.84 20.78 15.30
CA ASN A 108 3.73 20.91 16.45
C ASN A 108 4.99 21.72 16.09
N GLN A 109 4.91 23.02 16.28
CA GLN A 109 5.98 23.97 15.97
C GLN A 109 7.33 23.69 16.69
N LEU A 110 7.35 22.80 17.67
CA LEU A 110 8.57 22.42 18.37
C LEU A 110 9.45 21.51 17.50
N PHE A 111 8.87 20.61 16.73
CA PHE A 111 9.59 19.59 15.98
C PHE A 111 9.92 20.00 14.56
N GLU A 112 9.01 20.66 13.87
CA GLU A 112 9.17 20.97 12.45
C GLU A 112 10.44 21.79 12.12
N PRO A 113 10.86 22.79 12.93
CA PRO A 113 12.12 23.50 12.69
C PRO A 113 13.39 22.63 12.78
N LEU A 114 13.28 21.50 13.49
CA LEU A 114 14.38 20.53 13.66
C LEU A 114 14.31 19.37 12.66
N TRP A 115 13.25 19.31 11.87
CA TRP A 115 12.99 18.18 10.98
C TRP A 115 13.65 18.37 9.61
N ASN A 116 14.99 18.46 9.62
CA ASN A 116 15.77 18.72 8.41
C ASN A 116 17.19 18.16 8.56
N ALA A 117 17.95 18.14 7.46
CA ALA A 117 19.29 17.58 7.38
C ALA A 117 20.35 18.26 8.28
N ASN A 118 20.07 19.43 8.85
CA ASN A 118 21.00 20.06 9.80
C ASN A 118 20.91 19.42 11.20
N HIS A 119 19.81 18.75 11.50
CA HIS A 119 19.53 18.17 12.82
C HIS A 119 19.30 16.67 12.80
N ILE A 120 18.86 16.10 11.66
CA ILE A 120 18.60 14.67 11.49
C ILE A 120 19.67 14.08 10.60
N ASP A 121 20.44 13.16 11.15
CA ASP A 121 21.52 12.47 10.45
C ASP A 121 20.97 11.46 9.42
N HIS A 122 20.04 10.62 9.85
CA HIS A 122 19.39 9.63 8.99
C HIS A 122 18.02 9.21 9.51
N VAL A 123 17.25 8.56 8.65
CA VAL A 123 15.93 7.99 8.97
C VAL A 123 15.95 6.49 8.68
N GLN A 124 15.50 5.69 9.63
CA GLN A 124 15.29 4.26 9.46
C GLN A 124 13.81 3.94 9.58
N ILE A 125 13.26 3.29 8.56
CA ILE A 125 11.86 2.87 8.54
C ILE A 125 11.84 1.35 8.48
N THR A 126 11.37 0.73 9.57
CA THR A 126 11.34 -0.72 9.69
C THR A 126 9.90 -1.20 9.85
N MET A 127 9.55 -2.24 9.10
CA MET A 127 8.34 -3.00 9.30
C MET A 127 8.73 -4.46 9.55
N ALA A 128 8.20 -5.03 10.62
CA ALA A 128 8.38 -6.43 10.95
C ALA A 128 7.04 -7.04 11.36
N GLU A 129 6.84 -8.29 10.99
CA GLU A 129 5.69 -9.10 11.39
C GLU A 129 6.19 -10.36 12.10
N ASP A 130 5.43 -10.83 13.07
CA ASP A 130 5.70 -12.03 13.85
C ASP A 130 4.92 -13.26 13.34
N ILE A 131 4.35 -13.15 12.16
CA ILE A 131 3.59 -14.20 11.49
C ILE A 131 4.32 -14.70 10.25
N GLY A 132 4.23 -16.00 9.98
CA GLY A 132 4.70 -16.58 8.72
C GLY A 132 3.77 -16.28 7.53
N VAL A 133 4.10 -16.83 6.38
CA VAL A 133 3.31 -16.66 5.15
C VAL A 133 1.95 -17.35 5.26
N GLY A 134 1.89 -18.48 5.98
CA GLY A 134 0.67 -19.26 6.19
C GLY A 134 -0.01 -19.64 4.88
N GLY A 135 -1.33 -19.60 4.85
CA GLY A 135 -2.14 -19.97 3.67
C GLY A 135 -1.97 -19.05 2.43
N ARG A 136 -1.07 -18.05 2.47
CA ARG A 136 -0.80 -17.11 1.36
C ARG A 136 0.41 -17.51 0.51
N ALA A 137 0.97 -18.70 0.69
CA ALA A 137 2.17 -19.16 0.00
C ALA A 137 2.11 -18.93 -1.52
N GLY A 138 1.03 -19.33 -2.18
CA GLY A 138 0.86 -19.16 -3.61
C GLY A 138 0.72 -17.72 -4.11
N TYR A 139 0.37 -16.78 -3.21
CA TYR A 139 0.36 -15.35 -3.51
C TYR A 139 1.75 -14.74 -3.28
N TYR A 140 2.37 -15.09 -2.16
CA TYR A 140 3.61 -14.46 -1.72
C TYR A 140 4.81 -14.90 -2.56
N ASP A 141 4.79 -16.15 -3.06
CA ASP A 141 5.86 -16.65 -3.91
C ASP A 141 5.93 -15.85 -5.24
N GLY A 142 7.07 -15.29 -5.51
CA GLY A 142 7.32 -14.40 -6.64
C GLY A 142 6.99 -12.91 -6.42
N ILE A 143 6.36 -12.53 -5.29
CA ILE A 143 6.14 -11.12 -4.90
C ILE A 143 7.28 -10.64 -4.00
N GLY A 144 7.43 -11.25 -2.84
CA GLY A 144 8.47 -10.95 -1.86
C GLY A 144 8.27 -9.65 -1.07
N ALA A 145 9.08 -9.49 -0.03
CA ALA A 145 8.99 -8.38 0.91
C ALA A 145 9.20 -7.00 0.24
N ALA A 146 10.07 -6.93 -0.76
CA ALA A 146 10.33 -5.66 -1.44
C ALA A 146 9.09 -5.12 -2.13
N ARG A 147 8.36 -5.94 -2.90
CA ARG A 147 7.15 -5.50 -3.60
C ARG A 147 5.93 -5.44 -2.68
N ASP A 148 5.84 -6.36 -1.72
CA ASP A 148 4.66 -6.41 -0.83
C ASP A 148 4.65 -5.30 0.21
N VAL A 149 5.82 -4.83 0.66
CA VAL A 149 5.94 -3.90 1.79
C VAL A 149 6.74 -2.64 1.45
N ILE A 150 7.97 -2.77 0.93
CA ILE A 150 8.84 -1.59 0.73
C ILE A 150 8.26 -0.68 -0.32
N GLN A 151 7.94 -1.21 -1.50
CA GLN A 151 7.48 -0.46 -2.68
C GLN A 151 6.19 0.35 -2.44
N ASN A 152 5.42 0.01 -1.43
CA ASN A 152 4.17 0.71 -1.10
C ASN A 152 4.21 1.31 0.30
N HIS A 153 4.05 0.50 1.34
CA HIS A 153 3.87 0.98 2.71
C HIS A 153 5.07 1.78 3.21
N LEU A 154 6.32 1.27 3.05
CA LEU A 154 7.49 1.97 3.56
C LEU A 154 7.82 3.22 2.73
N LEU A 155 7.60 3.22 1.42
CA LEU A 155 7.75 4.43 0.61
C LEU A 155 6.69 5.49 0.95
N GLN A 156 5.47 5.11 1.34
CA GLN A 156 4.50 6.05 1.86
C GLN A 156 4.96 6.66 3.20
N LEU A 157 5.48 5.83 4.11
CA LEU A 157 6.04 6.31 5.38
C LEU A 157 7.24 7.24 5.14
N LEU A 158 8.13 6.89 4.21
CA LEU A 158 9.24 7.75 3.81
C LEU A 158 8.72 9.09 3.29
N ALA A 159 7.75 9.08 2.40
CA ALA A 159 7.17 10.31 1.88
C ALA A 159 6.57 11.19 2.98
N LEU A 160 5.77 10.63 3.89
CA LEU A 160 5.20 11.38 5.02
C LEU A 160 6.26 11.90 6.00
N THR A 161 7.37 11.15 6.14
CA THR A 161 8.46 11.53 7.04
C THR A 161 9.31 12.65 6.45
N ALA A 162 9.54 12.65 5.14
CA ALA A 162 10.49 13.54 4.47
C ALA A 162 9.87 14.69 3.67
N MET A 163 8.54 14.70 3.46
CA MET A 163 7.88 15.78 2.74
C MET A 163 7.93 17.11 3.47
N GLU A 164 7.85 18.21 2.75
CA GLU A 164 7.66 19.54 3.31
C GLU A 164 6.21 19.72 3.78
N GLU A 165 5.98 20.77 4.58
CA GLU A 165 4.62 21.14 4.98
C GLU A 165 3.79 21.52 3.75
N PRO A 166 2.65 20.82 3.51
CA PRO A 166 1.82 21.15 2.36
C PRO A 166 1.10 22.49 2.55
N VAL A 167 0.81 23.19 1.45
CA VAL A 167 0.06 24.46 1.47
C VAL A 167 -1.32 24.30 2.09
N SER A 168 -1.94 23.14 1.89
CA SER A 168 -3.15 22.68 2.57
C SER A 168 -3.13 21.18 2.78
N PHE A 169 -4.00 20.68 3.68
CA PHE A 169 -4.18 19.23 3.86
C PHE A 169 -5.16 18.60 2.85
N ASP A 170 -5.45 19.30 1.76
CA ASP A 170 -6.19 18.70 0.67
C ASP A 170 -5.39 17.63 -0.06
N ALA A 171 -6.11 16.66 -0.65
CA ALA A 171 -5.48 15.50 -1.27
C ALA A 171 -4.48 15.85 -2.40
N ALA A 172 -4.69 16.95 -3.11
CA ALA A 172 -3.81 17.40 -4.19
C ALA A 172 -2.47 17.90 -3.64
N ASP A 173 -2.51 18.76 -2.62
CA ASP A 173 -1.30 19.35 -2.01
C ASP A 173 -0.48 18.30 -1.27
N LEU A 174 -1.14 17.41 -0.48
CA LEU A 174 -0.48 16.26 0.14
C LEU A 174 0.20 15.34 -0.88
N ARG A 175 -0.46 15.12 -2.01
CA ARG A 175 0.12 14.29 -3.08
C ARG A 175 1.34 14.96 -3.70
N ALA A 176 1.26 16.24 -3.99
CA ALA A 176 2.34 17.01 -4.58
C ALA A 176 3.61 16.97 -3.71
N GLU A 177 3.48 17.13 -2.40
CA GLU A 177 4.63 17.04 -1.48
C GLU A 177 5.23 15.63 -1.44
N LYS A 178 4.40 14.59 -1.39
CA LYS A 178 4.89 13.20 -1.45
C LYS A 178 5.60 12.88 -2.77
N GLU A 179 5.09 13.38 -3.89
CA GLU A 179 5.71 13.20 -5.20
C GLU A 179 7.09 13.86 -5.29
N LYS A 180 7.28 15.04 -4.67
CA LYS A 180 8.61 15.68 -4.57
C LYS A 180 9.62 14.79 -3.87
N VAL A 181 9.25 14.20 -2.71
CA VAL A 181 10.12 13.27 -1.98
C VAL A 181 10.50 12.09 -2.85
N LEU A 182 9.52 11.40 -3.42
CA LEU A 182 9.77 10.20 -4.23
C LEU A 182 10.61 10.51 -5.47
N SER A 183 10.44 11.70 -6.06
CA SER A 183 11.23 12.15 -7.21
C SER A 183 12.68 12.52 -6.83
N ALA A 184 12.91 12.88 -5.58
CA ALA A 184 14.25 13.21 -5.07
C ALA A 184 15.04 11.97 -4.60
N VAL A 185 14.38 10.81 -4.43
CA VAL A 185 15.05 9.57 -4.04
C VAL A 185 16.00 9.13 -5.15
N THR A 186 17.26 8.94 -4.80
CA THR A 186 18.28 8.41 -5.70
C THR A 186 18.78 7.08 -5.21
N LEU A 187 18.99 6.16 -6.13
CA LEU A 187 19.59 4.87 -5.81
C LEU A 187 21.11 4.99 -5.73
N PRO A 188 21.77 4.29 -4.80
CA PRO A 188 23.22 4.23 -4.78
C PRO A 188 23.78 3.54 -6.04
N ALA A 189 25.01 3.92 -6.44
CA ALA A 189 25.64 3.37 -7.64
C ALA A 189 25.86 1.86 -7.55
N ASP A 190 26.18 1.35 -6.37
CA ASP A 190 26.35 -0.09 -6.10
C ASP A 190 25.22 -0.59 -5.19
N LEU A 191 24.19 -1.14 -5.79
CA LEU A 191 23.05 -1.69 -5.06
C LEU A 191 23.44 -2.91 -4.21
N ALA A 192 24.43 -3.69 -4.61
CA ALA A 192 24.82 -4.89 -3.88
C ALA A 192 25.42 -4.57 -2.51
N LEU A 193 26.05 -3.40 -2.36
CA LEU A 193 26.60 -2.94 -1.09
C LEU A 193 25.51 -2.29 -0.19
N HIS A 194 24.40 -1.86 -0.76
CA HIS A 194 23.38 -1.07 -0.06
C HIS A 194 22.03 -1.77 0.04
N THR A 195 21.93 -3.01 -0.42
CA THR A 195 20.71 -3.81 -0.31
C THR A 195 20.97 -5.19 0.25
N ALA A 196 20.01 -5.72 0.98
CA ALA A 196 20.06 -7.09 1.46
C ALA A 196 18.72 -7.77 1.28
N ARG A 197 18.74 -9.06 0.95
CA ARG A 197 17.55 -9.92 0.88
C ARG A 197 17.81 -11.22 1.59
N GLY A 198 16.78 -11.79 2.20
CA GLY A 198 16.88 -13.05 2.91
C GLY A 198 15.55 -13.75 3.03
N GLN A 199 15.60 -14.96 3.52
CA GLN A 199 14.42 -15.76 3.89
C GLN A 199 14.56 -16.15 5.35
N TYR A 200 13.44 -16.17 6.09
CA TYR A 200 13.49 -16.74 7.45
C TYR A 200 13.64 -18.26 7.40
N SER A 201 14.45 -18.78 8.30
CA SER A 201 14.62 -20.22 8.53
C SER A 201 13.83 -20.66 9.75
N GLY A 202 13.65 -21.95 9.91
CA GLY A 202 13.09 -22.52 11.13
C GLY A 202 13.89 -22.09 12.35
N GLY A 203 13.21 -21.85 13.47
CA GLY A 203 13.83 -21.35 14.69
C GLY A 203 12.87 -21.35 15.88
N TRP A 204 13.08 -20.43 16.81
CA TRP A 204 12.27 -20.26 18.01
C TRP A 204 11.80 -18.82 18.13
N GLN A 205 10.52 -18.63 18.41
CA GLN A 205 9.91 -17.32 18.63
C GLN A 205 8.97 -17.40 19.85
N GLY A 206 9.17 -16.52 20.81
CA GLY A 206 8.35 -16.53 22.03
C GLY A 206 8.42 -17.82 22.86
N GLY A 207 9.43 -18.66 22.66
CA GLY A 207 9.58 -19.95 23.31
C GLY A 207 8.94 -21.12 22.56
N GLU A 208 8.35 -20.88 21.39
CA GLU A 208 7.75 -21.90 20.53
C GLU A 208 8.60 -22.10 19.27
N GLN A 209 8.60 -23.32 18.74
CA GLN A 209 9.28 -23.63 17.49
C GLN A 209 8.47 -23.08 16.32
N VAL A 210 9.13 -22.38 15.41
CA VAL A 210 8.53 -21.80 14.21
C VAL A 210 9.13 -22.43 12.95
N THR A 211 8.30 -22.60 11.94
CA THR A 211 8.66 -23.19 10.65
C THR A 211 9.43 -22.18 9.79
N GLY A 212 10.40 -22.66 9.00
CA GLY A 212 11.08 -21.84 8.00
C GLY A 212 10.22 -21.58 6.76
N PHE A 213 10.54 -20.53 6.02
CA PHE A 213 9.78 -20.12 4.84
C PHE A 213 9.58 -21.26 3.81
N LEU A 214 10.65 -22.00 3.52
CA LEU A 214 10.58 -23.07 2.52
C LEU A 214 9.84 -24.32 3.02
N ASP A 215 9.62 -24.41 4.34
CA ASP A 215 8.90 -25.50 5.01
C ASP A 215 7.43 -25.16 5.30
N GLU A 216 6.99 -23.95 4.96
CA GLU A 216 5.60 -23.52 5.09
C GLU A 216 4.67 -24.32 4.16
N GLU A 217 3.45 -24.58 4.61
CA GLU A 217 2.47 -25.34 3.84
C GLU A 217 2.14 -24.66 2.50
N GLY A 218 2.27 -25.41 1.42
CA GLY A 218 2.01 -24.92 0.05
C GLY A 218 3.13 -24.06 -0.55
N MET A 219 4.25 -23.90 0.15
CA MET A 219 5.40 -23.17 -0.39
C MET A 219 6.20 -24.05 -1.36
N ASN A 220 6.70 -23.43 -2.42
CA ASN A 220 7.66 -24.05 -3.31
C ASN A 220 9.01 -24.21 -2.59
N PRO A 221 9.51 -25.45 -2.36
CA PRO A 221 10.75 -25.67 -1.63
C PRO A 221 12.01 -25.14 -2.35
N LYS A 222 11.87 -24.68 -3.59
CA LYS A 222 12.94 -24.06 -4.39
C LYS A 222 12.73 -22.55 -4.56
N SER A 223 11.79 -21.97 -3.84
CA SER A 223 11.52 -20.52 -3.90
C SER A 223 12.76 -19.72 -3.51
N VAL A 224 13.05 -18.70 -4.27
CA VAL A 224 14.08 -17.68 -4.02
C VAL A 224 13.46 -16.34 -3.62
N THR A 225 12.16 -16.33 -3.36
CA THR A 225 11.40 -15.12 -2.97
C THR A 225 11.85 -14.69 -1.58
N GLU A 226 12.22 -13.44 -1.44
CA GLU A 226 12.67 -12.89 -0.17
C GLU A 226 11.50 -12.65 0.80
N THR A 227 11.73 -12.96 2.08
CA THR A 227 10.86 -12.60 3.20
C THR A 227 11.44 -11.44 4.03
N TYR A 228 12.68 -11.08 3.74
CA TYR A 228 13.39 -9.92 4.28
C TYR A 228 14.01 -9.14 3.12
N ALA A 229 13.83 -7.83 3.15
CA ALA A 229 14.52 -6.92 2.25
C ALA A 229 14.88 -5.64 2.99
N ALA A 230 16.07 -5.10 2.70
CA ALA A 230 16.55 -3.82 3.18
C ALA A 230 17.21 -3.04 2.04
N MET A 231 17.08 -1.74 2.04
CA MET A 231 17.70 -0.81 1.10
C MET A 231 17.96 0.54 1.77
#